data_a66fc9f0c1c43754ba45c27db7748c20
#
_entry.id   a66fc9f0c1c43754ba45c27db7748c20
#
_cell.length_a   1.000
_cell.length_b   1.000
_cell.length_c   1.000
_cell.angle_alpha   90.00
_cell.angle_beta   90.00
_cell.angle_gamma   90.00
#
_symmetry.space_group_name_H-M   'P 1'
#
loop_
_entity.id
_entity.type
_entity.pdbx_description
1 polymer ?
#
loop_
_entity_poly.entity_id
_entity_poly.type
_entity_poly.pdbx_seq_one_letter_code
_entity_poly.pdbx_strand_id
1 'polypeptide(L)'
;MPAWSLDRARHTYSIPYWSDGYYDVDAAGRMCALPRGAGGPMLALPEILDQAAAQGLKLPLLLRFSDILGDRLRKLQAAFGRAMAELDYQGGYTAVYPIKVNQHFNVAGELAAQGGEGFGLEAGSKPELMAVLGLARPGSVVICNGYKDREFIRLALIGRKLGLQTFLVVEKPSELAIILEESKALGVTPGLGVRMRLASLGAGKWQNSGGDKAKFGLLPRQVLDLVARLREAGMLESLQLLHFHMGSQISNVRDIANGMREAVRYFVELSKMGCGIRYMDSGGGLGVDYEGTRSRGFCSINYGLDQFAHTLVQPLAEACKENALAPPMMITEAGRAMTAHHAVMVVNVSDVERAPEGSVPTPQAHEPAVLRHLRETHAALGTRPILELWHEAQQALAEGQALYALGQLSLEQRAQLDDLFYAIAHQVRGRLTGEEKSHREALDELDQRLVDKYFVNFSVFESIPDVWAIDQVFPIVPVARLDEAPARRGVIADLTCDSDGRIDTYVESESLDSSLPLHAPRVGESYRLGIFLVGAYQETLGDIHNLFGDTDTANVRMTADGGHEVVRQRRGDTTDVMLDYVGYKLDDLRAAYRAKVEAAGLAQAEAASLVEALEAGLTGYTYLHETTHD
;
A
#
# COMPACT_ATOMS: atom_id res chain seq x y z
N MET A 1 14.11 22.28 -23.41
CA MET A 1 12.92 21.79 -22.66
C MET A 1 12.10 22.98 -22.17
N PRO A 2 10.77 22.94 -22.07
CA PRO A 2 10.00 24.02 -21.48
C PRO A 2 10.46 24.25 -20.02
N ALA A 3 10.30 25.50 -19.52
CA ALA A 3 10.66 25.84 -18.14
C ALA A 3 9.87 24.97 -17.14
N TRP A 4 10.44 24.74 -15.95
CA TRP A 4 9.75 24.05 -14.86
C TRP A 4 8.55 24.87 -14.37
N SER A 5 7.46 24.22 -14.03
CA SER A 5 6.24 24.83 -13.52
C SER A 5 5.52 23.84 -12.60
N LEU A 6 4.56 24.31 -11.82
CA LEU A 6 3.73 23.47 -10.96
C LEU A 6 2.94 22.42 -11.76
N ASP A 7 2.48 22.76 -12.98
CA ASP A 7 1.78 21.80 -13.85
C ASP A 7 2.73 20.71 -14.32
N ARG A 8 3.99 21.06 -14.57
CA ARG A 8 5.01 20.07 -14.88
C ARG A 8 5.33 19.19 -13.69
N ALA A 9 5.39 19.74 -12.46
CA ALA A 9 5.55 18.95 -11.25
C ALA A 9 4.39 17.96 -11.07
N ARG A 10 3.13 18.42 -11.24
CA ARG A 10 1.94 17.56 -11.21
C ARG A 10 2.04 16.40 -12.20
N HIS A 11 2.45 16.68 -13.42
CA HIS A 11 2.62 15.66 -14.45
C HIS A 11 3.79 14.72 -14.11
N THR A 12 4.96 15.25 -13.73
CA THR A 12 6.14 14.44 -13.41
C THR A 12 5.84 13.41 -12.31
N TYR A 13 5.15 13.81 -11.25
CA TYR A 13 4.77 12.92 -10.16
C TYR A 13 3.38 12.29 -10.33
N SER A 14 2.77 12.40 -11.51
CA SER A 14 1.45 11.83 -11.86
C SER A 14 0.33 12.16 -10.86
N ILE A 15 0.43 13.27 -10.14
CA ILE A 15 -0.46 13.64 -9.02
C ILE A 15 -1.94 13.63 -9.41
N PRO A 16 -2.40 14.24 -10.55
CA PRO A 16 -3.81 14.29 -10.90
C PRO A 16 -4.43 12.92 -11.18
N TYR A 17 -3.61 11.92 -11.44
CA TYR A 17 -4.07 10.61 -11.88
C TYR A 17 -4.25 9.63 -10.72
N TRP A 18 -3.26 9.49 -9.82
CA TRP A 18 -3.35 8.59 -8.66
C TRP A 18 -4.10 9.19 -7.47
N SER A 19 -4.15 10.54 -7.36
CA SER A 19 -4.71 11.20 -6.17
C SER A 19 -6.24 11.11 -6.07
N ASP A 20 -6.94 10.86 -7.17
CA ASP A 20 -8.41 10.90 -7.26
C ASP A 20 -9.01 12.21 -6.68
N GLY A 21 -8.23 13.32 -6.79
CA GLY A 21 -8.57 14.65 -6.32
C GLY A 21 -8.38 14.91 -4.82
N TYR A 22 -7.75 13.98 -4.09
CA TYR A 22 -7.47 14.16 -2.65
C TYR A 22 -6.11 14.79 -2.34
N TYR A 23 -5.25 14.92 -3.33
CA TYR A 23 -3.93 15.55 -3.19
C TYR A 23 -3.62 16.43 -4.40
N ASP A 24 -2.97 17.56 -4.13
CA ASP A 24 -2.49 18.49 -5.17
C ASP A 24 -1.33 19.34 -4.61
N VAL A 25 -0.78 20.21 -5.46
CA VAL A 25 0.30 21.14 -5.15
C VAL A 25 -0.23 22.56 -5.09
N ASP A 26 0.10 23.29 -4.03
CA ASP A 26 -0.27 24.72 -3.90
C ASP A 26 0.68 25.65 -4.69
N ALA A 27 0.35 26.94 -4.69
CA ALA A 27 1.13 27.97 -5.40
C ALA A 27 2.56 28.15 -4.88
N ALA A 28 2.87 27.66 -3.67
CA ALA A 28 4.19 27.72 -3.05
C ALA A 28 5.00 26.40 -3.26
N GLY A 29 4.53 25.50 -4.13
CA GLY A 29 5.22 24.24 -4.40
C GLY A 29 5.13 23.22 -3.26
N ARG A 30 4.11 23.31 -2.40
CA ARG A 30 3.91 22.39 -1.26
C ARG A 30 2.84 21.36 -1.59
N MET A 31 3.09 20.10 -1.23
CA MET A 31 2.04 19.07 -1.28
C MET A 31 0.94 19.36 -0.28
N CYS A 32 -0.30 19.25 -0.73
CA CYS A 32 -1.49 19.47 0.06
C CYS A 32 -2.44 18.29 0.01
N ALA A 33 -3.12 18.02 1.12
CA ALA A 33 -4.30 17.17 1.15
C ALA A 33 -5.56 17.99 0.90
N LEU A 34 -6.51 17.41 0.17
CA LEU A 34 -7.85 17.94 -0.12
C LEU A 34 -8.92 16.96 0.41
N PRO A 35 -9.17 16.92 1.72
CA PRO A 35 -9.98 15.84 2.32
C PRO A 35 -11.43 15.77 1.84
N ARG A 36 -11.93 16.83 1.19
CA ARG A 36 -13.26 16.89 0.56
C ARG A 36 -13.21 16.78 -0.97
N GLY A 37 -12.07 16.39 -1.51
CA GLY A 37 -11.84 16.28 -2.95
C GLY A 37 -11.56 17.63 -3.63
N ALA A 38 -11.45 17.59 -4.95
CA ALA A 38 -11.12 18.75 -5.78
C ALA A 38 -12.10 19.93 -5.54
N GLY A 39 -11.55 21.13 -5.33
CA GLY A 39 -12.31 22.33 -5.02
C GLY A 39 -12.61 22.55 -3.54
N GLY A 40 -12.26 21.61 -2.66
CA GLY A 40 -12.29 21.77 -1.22
C GLY A 40 -11.08 22.56 -0.68
N PRO A 41 -11.04 22.84 0.64
CA PRO A 41 -9.87 23.44 1.29
C PRO A 41 -8.61 22.59 1.09
N MET A 42 -7.49 23.27 0.85
CA MET A 42 -6.17 22.65 0.73
C MET A 42 -5.43 22.74 2.06
N LEU A 43 -5.00 21.61 2.58
CA LEU A 43 -4.24 21.49 3.81
C LEU A 43 -2.78 21.17 3.46
N ALA A 44 -1.88 22.14 3.61
CA ALA A 44 -0.48 21.97 3.29
C ALA A 44 0.21 20.97 4.23
N LEU A 45 0.81 19.90 3.69
CA LEU A 45 1.49 18.87 4.49
C LEU A 45 2.60 19.45 5.37
N PRO A 46 3.45 20.40 4.92
CA PRO A 46 4.46 21.01 5.79
C PRO A 46 3.88 21.64 7.06
N GLU A 47 2.75 22.34 6.97
CA GLU A 47 2.08 22.97 8.13
C GLU A 47 1.52 21.92 9.11
N ILE A 48 0.98 20.81 8.59
CA ILE A 48 0.53 19.68 9.40
C ILE A 48 1.70 19.04 10.15
N LEU A 49 2.84 18.87 9.46
CA LEU A 49 4.06 18.30 10.05
C LEU A 49 4.65 19.20 11.14
N ASP A 50 4.66 20.50 10.94
CA ASP A 50 5.12 21.47 11.94
C ASP A 50 4.22 21.45 13.18
N GLN A 51 2.89 21.34 13.00
CA GLN A 51 1.95 21.18 14.09
C GLN A 51 2.15 19.84 14.83
N ALA A 52 2.38 18.75 14.11
CA ALA A 52 2.65 17.44 14.69
C ALA A 52 3.97 17.44 15.49
N ALA A 53 5.02 18.06 14.95
CA ALA A 53 6.30 18.22 15.63
C ALA A 53 6.18 19.08 16.90
N ALA A 54 5.39 20.16 16.87
CA ALA A 54 5.10 20.97 18.06
C ALA A 54 4.38 20.20 19.16
N GLN A 55 3.64 19.14 18.79
CA GLN A 55 3.01 18.18 19.71
C GLN A 55 3.95 17.03 20.08
N GLY A 56 5.20 17.11 19.61
CA GLY A 56 6.31 16.19 19.91
C GLY A 56 6.28 14.89 19.10
N LEU A 57 5.52 14.76 18.02
CA LEU A 57 5.60 13.64 17.08
C LEU A 57 6.86 13.74 16.24
N LYS A 58 7.39 12.60 15.83
CA LYS A 58 8.64 12.49 15.07
C LYS A 58 8.40 11.84 13.72
N LEU A 59 9.37 12.01 12.81
CA LEU A 59 9.44 11.22 11.58
C LEU A 59 10.15 9.88 11.85
N PRO A 60 9.78 8.81 11.11
CA PRO A 60 8.67 8.71 10.15
C PRO A 60 7.31 8.90 10.83
N LEU A 61 6.36 9.49 10.10
CA LEU A 61 5.04 9.83 10.63
C LEU A 61 3.93 9.41 9.66
N LEU A 62 3.03 8.56 10.13
CA LEU A 62 1.83 8.21 9.37
C LEU A 62 0.70 9.20 9.67
N LEU A 63 0.30 9.97 8.67
CA LEU A 63 -0.85 10.88 8.71
C LEU A 63 -2.09 10.22 8.14
N ARG A 64 -3.20 10.23 8.88
CA ARG A 64 -4.52 9.73 8.44
C ARG A 64 -5.50 10.89 8.33
N PHE A 65 -6.06 11.09 7.15
CA PHE A 65 -7.08 12.11 6.88
C PHE A 65 -8.48 11.49 7.05
N SER A 66 -9.07 11.62 8.23
CA SER A 66 -10.35 10.98 8.58
C SER A 66 -11.51 11.39 7.65
N ASP A 67 -11.50 12.63 7.16
CA ASP A 67 -12.54 13.14 6.26
C ASP A 67 -12.52 12.44 4.90
N ILE A 68 -11.35 11.96 4.42
CA ILE A 68 -11.24 11.20 3.16
C ILE A 68 -11.96 9.86 3.28
N LEU A 69 -11.91 9.18 4.44
CA LEU A 69 -12.64 7.91 4.65
C LEU A 69 -14.13 8.08 4.40
N GLY A 70 -14.73 9.09 5.01
CA GLY A 70 -16.17 9.39 4.83
C GLY A 70 -16.52 9.84 3.42
N ASP A 71 -15.66 10.62 2.77
CA ASP A 71 -15.88 11.05 1.40
C ASP A 71 -15.81 9.88 0.40
N ARG A 72 -14.83 8.97 0.55
CA ARG A 72 -14.73 7.74 -0.24
C ARG A 72 -15.96 6.87 -0.10
N LEU A 73 -16.45 6.69 1.13
CA LEU A 73 -17.66 5.91 1.39
C LEU A 73 -18.89 6.55 0.73
N ARG A 74 -19.08 7.87 0.88
CA ARG A 74 -20.18 8.58 0.23
C ARG A 74 -20.12 8.50 -1.31
N LYS A 75 -18.94 8.64 -1.90
CA LYS A 75 -18.74 8.49 -3.36
C LYS A 75 -19.12 7.11 -3.85
N LEU A 76 -18.73 6.06 -3.11
CA LEU A 76 -19.08 4.68 -3.43
C LEU A 76 -20.60 4.46 -3.35
N GLN A 77 -21.25 4.88 -2.27
CA GLN A 77 -22.70 4.80 -2.11
C GLN A 77 -23.44 5.58 -3.19
N ALA A 78 -22.98 6.78 -3.53
CA ALA A 78 -23.57 7.60 -4.58
C ALA A 78 -23.45 6.97 -5.98
N ALA A 79 -22.32 6.31 -6.30
CA ALA A 79 -22.13 5.61 -7.57
C ALA A 79 -23.15 4.47 -7.74
N PHE A 80 -23.35 3.65 -6.69
CA PHE A 80 -24.39 2.62 -6.71
C PHE A 80 -25.80 3.22 -6.76
N GLY A 81 -26.07 4.30 -6.04
CA GLY A 81 -27.35 5.02 -6.12
C GLY A 81 -27.66 5.49 -7.54
N ARG A 82 -26.67 6.06 -8.25
CA ARG A 82 -26.85 6.47 -9.67
C ARG A 82 -27.12 5.27 -10.58
N ALA A 83 -26.31 4.21 -10.49
CA ALA A 83 -26.49 3.02 -11.31
C ALA A 83 -27.84 2.35 -11.08
N MET A 84 -28.32 2.29 -9.84
CA MET A 84 -29.64 1.73 -9.50
C MET A 84 -30.80 2.59 -10.03
N ALA A 85 -30.67 3.91 -9.93
CA ALA A 85 -31.67 4.83 -10.48
C ALA A 85 -31.75 4.74 -12.02
N GLU A 86 -30.61 4.65 -12.70
CA GLU A 86 -30.53 4.53 -14.15
C GLU A 86 -31.13 3.21 -14.66
N LEU A 87 -30.93 2.12 -13.91
CA LEU A 87 -31.37 0.76 -14.28
C LEU A 87 -32.73 0.37 -13.68
N ASP A 88 -33.42 1.31 -13.00
CA ASP A 88 -34.68 1.05 -12.26
C ASP A 88 -34.58 -0.16 -11.30
N TYR A 89 -33.45 -0.25 -10.60
CA TYR A 89 -33.18 -1.35 -9.66
C TYR A 89 -33.58 -0.99 -8.24
N GLN A 90 -34.53 -1.73 -7.66
CA GLN A 90 -35.13 -1.44 -6.34
C GLN A 90 -34.54 -2.26 -5.18
N GLY A 91 -33.48 -3.05 -5.39
CA GLY A 91 -32.91 -3.94 -4.37
C GLY A 91 -32.14 -3.23 -3.25
N GLY A 92 -31.69 -2.01 -3.49
CA GLY A 92 -30.87 -1.26 -2.54
C GLY A 92 -29.39 -1.67 -2.53
N TYR A 93 -28.57 -0.90 -1.78
CA TYR A 93 -27.13 -1.09 -1.68
C TYR A 93 -26.63 -0.94 -0.25
N THR A 94 -25.72 -1.80 0.17
CA THR A 94 -24.97 -1.69 1.44
C THR A 94 -23.48 -1.81 1.15
N ALA A 95 -22.71 -0.78 1.52
CA ALA A 95 -21.25 -0.85 1.53
C ALA A 95 -20.78 -1.58 2.79
N VAL A 96 -20.06 -2.68 2.65
CA VAL A 96 -19.48 -3.40 3.78
C VAL A 96 -17.98 -3.16 3.81
N TYR A 97 -17.46 -2.74 4.95
CA TYR A 97 -16.03 -2.56 5.15
C TYR A 97 -15.41 -3.82 5.76
N PRO A 98 -14.54 -4.53 5.01
CA PRO A 98 -13.77 -5.65 5.55
C PRO A 98 -12.63 -5.09 6.41
N ILE A 99 -12.71 -5.30 7.73
CA ILE A 99 -11.76 -4.64 8.64
C ILE A 99 -10.30 -5.11 8.45
N LYS A 100 -10.09 -6.28 7.85
CA LYS A 100 -8.75 -6.79 7.50
C LYS A 100 -7.91 -5.84 6.65
N VAL A 101 -8.57 -4.93 5.92
CA VAL A 101 -7.88 -3.95 5.07
C VAL A 101 -7.13 -2.91 5.91
N ASN A 102 -7.70 -2.52 7.03
CA ASN A 102 -7.04 -1.75 8.08
C ASN A 102 -7.85 -1.91 9.38
N GLN A 103 -7.37 -2.75 10.31
CA GLN A 103 -8.06 -3.06 11.56
C GLN A 103 -7.91 -1.95 12.61
N HIS A 104 -7.10 -0.94 12.36
CA HIS A 104 -6.85 0.12 13.33
C HIS A 104 -8.15 0.82 13.73
N PHE A 105 -8.37 1.02 15.05
CA PHE A 105 -9.60 1.63 15.55
C PHE A 105 -9.89 3.01 14.94
N ASN A 106 -8.84 3.81 14.68
CA ASN A 106 -8.97 5.13 14.04
C ASN A 106 -9.46 5.07 12.57
N VAL A 107 -9.48 3.88 11.94
CA VAL A 107 -9.98 3.64 10.60
C VAL A 107 -11.36 2.94 10.66
N ALA A 108 -11.40 1.75 11.25
CA ALA A 108 -12.65 0.97 11.34
C ALA A 108 -13.73 1.71 12.15
N GLY A 109 -13.36 2.31 13.28
CA GLY A 109 -14.28 3.10 14.11
C GLY A 109 -14.75 4.39 13.43
N GLU A 110 -13.88 5.07 12.67
CA GLU A 110 -14.25 6.27 11.90
C GLU A 110 -15.24 5.94 10.79
N LEU A 111 -15.00 4.86 10.02
CA LEU A 111 -15.94 4.38 9.00
C LEU A 111 -17.28 3.95 9.61
N ALA A 112 -17.27 3.23 10.74
CA ALA A 112 -18.49 2.85 11.45
C ALA A 112 -19.27 4.07 11.98
N ALA A 113 -18.55 5.12 12.41
CA ALA A 113 -19.18 6.38 12.86
C ALA A 113 -19.83 7.15 11.71
N GLN A 114 -19.20 7.19 10.53
CA GLN A 114 -19.65 7.94 9.37
C GLN A 114 -20.59 7.15 8.44
N GLY A 115 -20.62 5.81 8.53
CA GLY A 115 -21.29 4.93 7.56
C GLY A 115 -22.80 5.06 7.47
N GLY A 116 -23.49 5.46 8.55
CA GLY A 116 -24.94 5.65 8.55
C GLY A 116 -25.74 4.37 8.27
N GLU A 117 -26.94 4.53 7.71
CA GLU A 117 -27.74 3.46 7.13
C GLU A 117 -27.11 3.01 5.80
N GLY A 118 -27.17 1.73 5.47
CA GLY A 118 -26.51 1.21 4.26
C GLY A 118 -25.01 1.00 4.39
N PHE A 119 -24.52 0.87 5.64
CA PHE A 119 -23.14 0.49 5.94
C PHE A 119 -23.09 -0.75 6.83
N GLY A 120 -22.13 -1.63 6.56
CA GLY A 120 -21.86 -2.84 7.33
C GLY A 120 -20.37 -3.09 7.52
N LEU A 121 -20.05 -4.13 8.28
CA LEU A 121 -18.69 -4.56 8.56
C LEU A 121 -18.50 -6.03 8.20
N GLU A 122 -17.27 -6.42 7.83
CA GLU A 122 -16.90 -7.82 7.60
C GLU A 122 -15.76 -8.23 8.52
N ALA A 123 -15.80 -9.47 9.00
CA ALA A 123 -14.76 -10.09 9.80
C ALA A 123 -14.38 -11.47 9.24
N GLY A 124 -13.09 -11.74 9.14
CA GLY A 124 -12.52 -13.02 8.69
C GLY A 124 -11.83 -13.83 9.80
N SER A 125 -11.77 -13.30 11.03
CA SER A 125 -11.15 -13.97 12.19
C SER A 125 -11.89 -13.67 13.49
N LYS A 126 -11.64 -14.44 14.57
CA LYS A 126 -12.26 -14.18 15.88
C LYS A 126 -11.91 -12.80 16.44
N PRO A 127 -10.65 -12.36 16.47
CA PRO A 127 -10.31 -11.01 16.94
C PRO A 127 -11.03 -9.92 16.14
N GLU A 128 -11.09 -10.07 14.81
CA GLU A 128 -11.82 -9.14 13.96
C GLU A 128 -13.33 -9.14 14.27
N LEU A 129 -13.93 -10.32 14.46
CA LEU A 129 -15.34 -10.42 14.83
C LEU A 129 -15.63 -9.75 16.18
N MET A 130 -14.74 -9.90 17.17
CA MET A 130 -14.91 -9.21 18.46
C MET A 130 -14.87 -7.69 18.29
N ALA A 131 -13.96 -7.16 17.46
CA ALA A 131 -13.91 -5.73 17.14
C ALA A 131 -15.20 -5.29 16.41
N VAL A 132 -15.63 -6.05 15.41
CA VAL A 132 -16.86 -5.76 14.63
C VAL A 132 -18.09 -5.76 15.51
N LEU A 133 -18.27 -6.75 16.38
CA LEU A 133 -19.41 -6.81 17.32
C LEU A 133 -19.45 -5.60 18.27
N GLY A 134 -18.29 -5.05 18.64
CA GLY A 134 -18.18 -3.84 19.45
C GLY A 134 -18.45 -2.54 18.68
N LEU A 135 -18.17 -2.50 17.36
CA LEU A 135 -18.31 -1.31 16.51
C LEU A 135 -19.67 -1.25 15.80
N ALA A 136 -20.26 -2.41 15.48
CA ALA A 136 -21.48 -2.49 14.68
C ALA A 136 -22.69 -1.89 15.42
N ARG A 137 -23.46 -1.05 14.71
CA ARG A 137 -24.69 -0.50 15.25
C ARG A 137 -25.82 -1.54 15.21
N PRO A 138 -26.79 -1.47 16.11
CA PRO A 138 -27.99 -2.32 16.02
C PRO A 138 -28.61 -2.26 14.62
N GLY A 139 -28.97 -3.41 14.06
CA GLY A 139 -29.54 -3.52 12.72
C GLY A 139 -28.54 -3.50 11.55
N SER A 140 -27.25 -3.20 11.79
CA SER A 140 -26.26 -3.21 10.70
C SER A 140 -25.95 -4.61 10.21
N VAL A 141 -25.55 -4.69 8.93
CA VAL A 141 -25.05 -5.91 8.29
C VAL A 141 -23.67 -6.24 8.81
N VAL A 142 -23.48 -7.51 9.20
CA VAL A 142 -22.17 -8.08 9.57
C VAL A 142 -21.94 -9.33 8.74
N ILE A 143 -20.90 -9.30 7.91
CA ILE A 143 -20.49 -10.44 7.08
C ILE A 143 -19.39 -11.21 7.78
N CYS A 144 -19.60 -12.52 7.96
CA CYS A 144 -18.65 -13.43 8.60
C CYS A 144 -18.04 -14.36 7.56
N ASN A 145 -16.88 -13.98 7.03
CA ASN A 145 -16.07 -14.73 6.07
C ASN A 145 -14.95 -15.53 6.78
N GLY A 146 -14.07 -16.13 6.01
CA GLY A 146 -12.86 -16.79 6.48
C GLY A 146 -13.09 -18.11 7.19
N TYR A 147 -12.06 -18.59 7.86
CA TYR A 147 -12.10 -19.86 8.60
C TYR A 147 -12.93 -19.72 9.88
N LYS A 148 -13.93 -20.61 10.06
CA LYS A 148 -14.85 -20.56 11.19
C LYS A 148 -14.74 -21.84 12.01
N ASP A 149 -14.36 -21.69 13.28
CA ASP A 149 -14.50 -22.72 14.28
C ASP A 149 -15.84 -22.56 15.04
N ARG A 150 -16.13 -23.47 15.96
CA ARG A 150 -17.36 -23.45 16.77
C ARG A 150 -17.53 -22.16 17.57
N GLU A 151 -16.44 -21.62 18.13
CA GLU A 151 -16.49 -20.38 18.91
C GLU A 151 -16.82 -19.17 18.04
N PHE A 152 -16.17 -19.04 16.88
CA PHE A 152 -16.47 -17.98 15.90
C PHE A 152 -17.96 -18.01 15.50
N ILE A 153 -18.47 -19.20 15.14
CA ILE A 153 -19.89 -19.40 14.77
C ILE A 153 -20.81 -18.99 15.90
N ARG A 154 -20.51 -19.41 17.14
CA ARG A 154 -21.27 -19.04 18.31
C ARG A 154 -21.31 -17.54 18.57
N LEU A 155 -20.17 -16.85 18.46
CA LEU A 155 -20.06 -15.38 18.58
C LEU A 155 -20.88 -14.65 17.53
N ALA A 156 -20.82 -15.10 16.28
CA ALA A 156 -21.63 -14.53 15.20
C ALA A 156 -23.15 -14.68 15.44
N LEU A 157 -23.58 -15.85 15.93
CA LEU A 157 -24.98 -16.08 16.33
C LEU A 157 -25.41 -15.24 17.54
N ILE A 158 -24.51 -15.00 18.49
CA ILE A 158 -24.74 -14.05 19.60
C ILE A 158 -24.95 -12.64 19.04
N GLY A 159 -24.12 -12.18 18.10
CA GLY A 159 -24.32 -10.91 17.41
C GLY A 159 -25.72 -10.78 16.80
N ARG A 160 -26.22 -11.85 16.15
CA ARG A 160 -27.58 -11.89 15.64
C ARG A 160 -28.64 -11.79 16.74
N LYS A 161 -28.43 -12.47 17.87
CA LYS A 161 -29.33 -12.40 19.05
C LYS A 161 -29.36 -11.00 19.65
N LEU A 162 -28.28 -10.24 19.50
CA LEU A 162 -28.17 -8.85 19.95
C LEU A 162 -28.74 -7.83 18.93
N GLY A 163 -29.36 -8.30 17.85
CA GLY A 163 -30.05 -7.46 16.88
C GLY A 163 -29.22 -7.03 15.66
N LEU A 164 -28.03 -7.59 15.46
CA LEU A 164 -27.26 -7.38 14.23
C LEU A 164 -27.77 -8.28 13.10
N GLN A 165 -27.62 -7.82 11.85
CA GLN A 165 -27.92 -8.64 10.67
C GLN A 165 -26.66 -9.46 10.29
N THR A 166 -26.33 -10.45 11.12
CA THR A 166 -25.14 -11.27 10.95
C THR A 166 -25.36 -12.38 9.93
N PHE A 167 -24.49 -12.50 8.95
CA PHE A 167 -24.46 -13.56 7.94
C PHE A 167 -23.23 -14.44 8.09
N LEU A 168 -23.43 -15.72 8.39
CA LEU A 168 -22.38 -16.74 8.35
C LEU A 168 -22.23 -17.25 6.92
N VAL A 169 -21.18 -16.81 6.22
CA VAL A 169 -20.92 -17.21 4.84
C VAL A 169 -20.23 -18.57 4.83
N VAL A 170 -20.94 -19.60 4.38
CA VAL A 170 -20.40 -20.96 4.28
C VAL A 170 -19.38 -21.02 3.14
N GLU A 171 -18.14 -21.28 3.49
CA GLU A 171 -17.00 -21.37 2.56
C GLU A 171 -16.45 -22.80 2.45
N LYS A 172 -16.83 -23.68 3.40
CA LYS A 172 -16.46 -25.11 3.44
C LYS A 172 -17.67 -25.96 3.83
N PRO A 173 -17.81 -27.17 3.25
CA PRO A 173 -18.97 -28.05 3.54
C PRO A 173 -19.13 -28.44 5.02
N SER A 174 -18.02 -28.47 5.78
CA SER A 174 -18.01 -28.85 7.20
C SER A 174 -18.64 -27.80 8.12
N GLU A 175 -18.71 -26.54 7.71
CA GLU A 175 -19.20 -25.44 8.56
C GLU A 175 -20.70 -25.56 8.86
N LEU A 176 -21.51 -26.02 7.89
CA LEU A 176 -22.96 -26.08 8.02
C LEU A 176 -23.42 -26.90 9.24
N ALA A 177 -22.80 -28.05 9.50
CA ALA A 177 -23.19 -28.89 10.64
C ALA A 177 -23.03 -28.14 11.97
N ILE A 178 -21.89 -27.48 12.15
CA ILE A 178 -21.60 -26.72 13.37
C ILE A 178 -22.56 -25.53 13.52
N ILE A 179 -22.88 -24.84 12.40
CA ILE A 179 -23.83 -23.72 12.41
C ILE A 179 -25.22 -24.20 12.88
N LEU A 180 -25.72 -25.32 12.37
CA LEU A 180 -27.02 -25.87 12.74
C LEU A 180 -27.06 -26.29 14.23
N GLU A 181 -25.99 -26.92 14.72
CA GLU A 181 -25.86 -27.31 16.14
C GLU A 181 -25.88 -26.09 17.06
N GLU A 182 -25.06 -25.09 16.79
CA GLU A 182 -24.93 -23.88 17.62
C GLU A 182 -26.22 -23.02 17.53
N SER A 183 -26.86 -22.96 16.36
CA SER A 183 -28.15 -22.28 16.17
C SER A 183 -29.23 -22.90 17.05
N LYS A 184 -29.30 -24.23 17.10
CA LYS A 184 -30.24 -24.96 17.95
C LYS A 184 -29.91 -24.73 19.44
N ALA A 185 -28.63 -24.79 19.82
CA ALA A 185 -28.19 -24.59 21.21
C ALA A 185 -28.52 -23.18 21.72
N LEU A 186 -28.40 -22.15 20.89
CA LEU A 186 -28.69 -20.76 21.24
C LEU A 186 -30.15 -20.33 21.03
N GLY A 187 -30.97 -21.17 20.35
CA GLY A 187 -32.34 -20.83 19.98
C GLY A 187 -32.40 -19.62 19.02
N VAL A 188 -31.50 -19.55 18.06
CA VAL A 188 -31.38 -18.44 17.11
C VAL A 188 -31.41 -18.97 15.68
N THR A 189 -32.28 -18.44 14.82
CA THR A 189 -32.26 -18.73 13.39
C THR A 189 -31.07 -18.04 12.73
N PRO A 190 -30.11 -18.75 12.10
CA PRO A 190 -28.95 -18.14 11.50
C PRO A 190 -29.31 -17.37 10.22
N GLY A 191 -28.64 -16.26 9.96
CA GLY A 191 -28.50 -15.72 8.62
C GLY A 191 -27.37 -16.46 7.92
N LEU A 192 -27.67 -17.14 6.82
CA LEU A 192 -26.68 -17.90 6.07
C LEU A 192 -26.37 -17.22 4.75
N GLY A 193 -25.07 -17.19 4.46
CA GLY A 193 -24.55 -16.96 3.12
C GLY A 193 -23.89 -18.21 2.56
N VAL A 194 -23.74 -18.29 1.25
CA VAL A 194 -22.90 -19.30 0.60
C VAL A 194 -21.90 -18.61 -0.32
N ARG A 195 -20.62 -18.93 -0.16
CA ARG A 195 -19.59 -18.49 -1.10
C ARG A 195 -19.50 -19.44 -2.28
N MET A 196 -19.83 -18.92 -3.45
CA MET A 196 -19.73 -19.64 -4.70
C MET A 196 -18.30 -19.60 -5.21
N ARG A 197 -17.78 -20.75 -5.62
CA ARG A 197 -16.51 -20.82 -6.35
C ARG A 197 -16.80 -20.63 -7.83
N LEU A 198 -16.50 -19.44 -8.35
CA LEU A 198 -16.71 -19.14 -9.76
C LEU A 198 -15.60 -19.77 -10.61
N ALA A 199 -15.98 -20.18 -11.84
CA ALA A 199 -15.04 -20.63 -12.85
C ALA A 199 -14.28 -19.46 -13.48
N SER A 200 -14.89 -18.27 -13.47
CA SER A 200 -14.28 -17.03 -13.94
C SER A 200 -13.10 -16.64 -13.04
N LEU A 201 -11.91 -16.49 -13.65
CA LEU A 201 -10.68 -16.07 -12.97
C LEU A 201 -10.43 -14.57 -13.24
N GLY A 202 -10.11 -13.81 -12.19
CA GLY A 202 -9.53 -12.48 -12.35
C GLY A 202 -8.10 -12.58 -12.87
N ALA A 203 -7.65 -11.59 -13.65
CA ALA A 203 -6.24 -11.45 -14.02
C ALA A 203 -5.48 -10.69 -12.94
N GLY A 204 -4.24 -11.09 -12.61
CA GLY A 204 -3.37 -10.39 -11.65
C GLY A 204 -2.69 -11.30 -10.63
N LYS A 205 -1.89 -10.73 -9.72
CA LYS A 205 -1.18 -11.48 -8.65
C LYS A 205 -2.12 -12.23 -7.68
N TRP A 206 -3.41 -11.85 -7.62
CA TRP A 206 -4.44 -12.43 -6.75
C TRP A 206 -5.35 -13.45 -7.44
N GLN A 207 -4.91 -14.04 -8.55
CA GLN A 207 -5.68 -15.00 -9.39
C GLN A 207 -6.17 -16.26 -8.64
N ASN A 208 -5.57 -16.60 -7.51
CA ASN A 208 -5.90 -17.81 -6.74
C ASN A 208 -7.21 -17.71 -5.93
N SER A 209 -7.99 -16.63 -6.08
CA SER A 209 -9.28 -16.47 -5.39
C SER A 209 -10.44 -17.20 -6.06
N GLY A 210 -10.29 -17.64 -7.31
CA GLY A 210 -11.25 -18.43 -8.09
C GLY A 210 -10.62 -19.70 -8.68
N GLY A 211 -11.43 -20.50 -9.40
CA GLY A 211 -10.99 -21.75 -10.04
C GLY A 211 -10.64 -22.88 -9.07
N ASP A 212 -10.05 -23.96 -9.57
CA ASP A 212 -9.81 -25.20 -8.81
C ASP A 212 -8.83 -25.04 -7.64
N LYS A 213 -7.94 -24.06 -7.68
CA LYS A 213 -6.95 -23.78 -6.64
C LYS A 213 -7.44 -22.82 -5.54
N ALA A 214 -8.69 -22.33 -5.64
CA ALA A 214 -9.23 -21.41 -4.64
C ALA A 214 -9.28 -22.07 -3.26
N LYS A 215 -8.76 -21.36 -2.25
CA LYS A 215 -8.73 -21.80 -0.85
C LYS A 215 -10.14 -21.97 -0.27
N PHE A 216 -11.09 -21.15 -0.72
CA PHE A 216 -12.46 -21.07 -0.19
C PHE A 216 -13.51 -21.10 -1.31
N GLY A 217 -14.75 -21.38 -0.91
CA GLY A 217 -15.91 -21.39 -1.77
C GLY A 217 -16.32 -22.78 -2.18
N LEU A 218 -17.62 -22.97 -2.35
CA LEU A 218 -18.26 -24.25 -2.67
C LEU A 218 -18.36 -24.45 -4.19
N LEU A 219 -18.06 -25.65 -4.64
CA LEU A 219 -18.36 -26.12 -6.00
C LEU A 219 -19.87 -26.26 -6.20
N PRO A 220 -20.38 -26.24 -7.45
CA PRO A 220 -21.82 -26.36 -7.72
C PRO A 220 -22.47 -27.56 -7.03
N ARG A 221 -21.84 -28.73 -7.02
CA ARG A 221 -22.34 -29.92 -6.32
C ARG A 221 -22.48 -29.69 -4.82
N GLN A 222 -21.48 -29.05 -4.20
CA GLN A 222 -21.50 -28.77 -2.76
C GLN A 222 -22.55 -27.71 -2.38
N VAL A 223 -22.84 -26.75 -3.27
CA VAL A 223 -23.96 -25.81 -3.10
C VAL A 223 -25.29 -26.55 -3.10
N LEU A 224 -25.49 -27.48 -4.04
CA LEU A 224 -26.71 -28.31 -4.08
C LEU A 224 -26.85 -29.19 -2.84
N ASP A 225 -25.76 -29.78 -2.35
CA ASP A 225 -25.76 -30.59 -1.12
C ASP A 225 -26.10 -29.72 0.12
N LEU A 226 -25.60 -28.48 0.17
CA LEU A 226 -25.96 -27.49 1.20
C LEU A 226 -27.47 -27.18 1.17
N VAL A 227 -28.03 -26.90 -0.01
CA VAL A 227 -29.46 -26.63 -0.21
C VAL A 227 -30.31 -27.83 0.22
N ALA A 228 -29.93 -29.07 -0.14
CA ALA A 228 -30.61 -30.28 0.26
C ALA A 228 -30.64 -30.42 1.80
N ARG A 229 -29.52 -30.27 2.46
CA ARG A 229 -29.42 -30.36 3.93
C ARG A 229 -30.21 -29.26 4.65
N LEU A 230 -30.23 -28.03 4.12
CA LEU A 230 -31.09 -26.97 4.67
C LEU A 230 -32.57 -27.26 4.51
N ARG A 231 -32.95 -27.86 3.37
CA ARG A 231 -34.36 -28.29 3.13
C ARG A 231 -34.77 -29.40 4.10
N GLU A 232 -33.92 -30.41 4.30
CA GLU A 232 -34.16 -31.49 5.28
C GLU A 232 -34.25 -30.94 6.72
N ALA A 233 -33.47 -29.94 7.05
CA ALA A 233 -33.52 -29.27 8.35
C ALA A 233 -34.71 -28.29 8.51
N GLY A 234 -35.52 -28.06 7.47
CA GLY A 234 -36.59 -27.04 7.48
C GLY A 234 -36.10 -25.61 7.57
N MET A 235 -34.87 -25.35 7.14
CA MET A 235 -34.17 -24.06 7.31
C MET A 235 -33.75 -23.42 5.97
N LEU A 236 -34.43 -23.78 4.87
CA LEU A 236 -34.06 -23.29 3.54
C LEU A 236 -34.14 -21.75 3.43
N GLU A 237 -35.09 -21.11 4.10
CA GLU A 237 -35.28 -19.66 4.19
C GLU A 237 -34.12 -18.94 4.91
N SER A 238 -33.28 -19.67 5.63
CA SER A 238 -32.10 -19.11 6.28
C SER A 238 -30.99 -18.80 5.28
N LEU A 239 -30.96 -19.41 4.09
CA LEU A 239 -30.01 -19.10 3.02
C LEU A 239 -30.46 -17.84 2.31
N GLN A 240 -29.92 -16.70 2.76
CA GLN A 240 -30.36 -15.36 2.35
C GLN A 240 -29.32 -14.60 1.52
N LEU A 241 -28.04 -15.01 1.55
CA LEU A 241 -26.95 -14.28 0.94
C LEU A 241 -26.14 -15.17 -0.01
N LEU A 242 -25.90 -14.67 -1.20
CA LEU A 242 -24.93 -15.23 -2.14
C LEU A 242 -23.66 -14.37 -2.12
N HIS A 243 -22.53 -15.01 -1.91
CA HIS A 243 -21.24 -14.34 -1.88
C HIS A 243 -20.28 -14.92 -2.92
N PHE A 244 -19.52 -14.07 -3.57
CA PHE A 244 -18.36 -14.45 -4.36
C PHE A 244 -17.24 -13.44 -4.20
N HIS A 245 -16.01 -13.86 -4.43
CA HIS A 245 -14.85 -12.98 -4.38
C HIS A 245 -13.85 -13.38 -5.45
N MET A 246 -13.58 -12.48 -6.38
CA MET A 246 -12.74 -12.74 -7.55
C MET A 246 -11.26 -12.39 -7.33
N GLY A 247 -10.92 -11.77 -6.22
CA GLY A 247 -9.58 -11.29 -5.90
C GLY A 247 -9.56 -9.83 -5.46
N SER A 248 -8.39 -9.37 -5.03
CA SER A 248 -8.13 -7.98 -4.68
C SER A 248 -7.57 -7.24 -5.90
N GLN A 249 -7.73 -5.92 -5.97
CA GLN A 249 -7.11 -5.07 -6.99
C GLN A 249 -7.36 -5.57 -8.43
N ILE A 250 -8.63 -5.74 -8.82
CA ILE A 250 -8.98 -6.19 -10.17
C ILE A 250 -8.77 -5.03 -11.14
N SER A 251 -7.79 -5.16 -12.02
CA SER A 251 -7.39 -4.08 -12.94
C SER A 251 -8.33 -3.87 -14.13
N ASN A 252 -9.11 -4.90 -14.50
CA ASN A 252 -9.93 -4.88 -15.70
C ASN A 252 -11.40 -5.10 -15.40
N VAL A 253 -12.25 -4.13 -15.74
CA VAL A 253 -13.71 -4.18 -15.55
C VAL A 253 -14.39 -5.38 -16.23
N ARG A 254 -13.81 -5.91 -17.32
CA ARG A 254 -14.37 -7.09 -18.02
C ARG A 254 -14.35 -8.34 -17.14
N ASP A 255 -13.35 -8.49 -16.29
CA ASP A 255 -13.25 -9.64 -15.40
C ASP A 255 -14.36 -9.57 -14.35
N ILE A 256 -14.65 -8.36 -13.82
CA ILE A 256 -15.77 -8.10 -12.92
C ILE A 256 -17.11 -8.46 -13.59
N ALA A 257 -17.31 -8.01 -14.83
CA ALA A 257 -18.51 -8.31 -15.61
C ALA A 257 -18.70 -9.82 -15.84
N ASN A 258 -17.62 -10.55 -16.10
CA ASN A 258 -17.67 -12.01 -16.30
C ASN A 258 -18.06 -12.74 -15.01
N GLY A 259 -17.42 -12.40 -13.89
CA GLY A 259 -17.77 -13.00 -12.59
C GLY A 259 -19.19 -12.68 -12.16
N MET A 260 -19.66 -11.45 -12.37
CA MET A 260 -21.02 -11.08 -12.02
C MET A 260 -22.06 -11.84 -12.85
N ARG A 261 -21.82 -12.03 -14.16
CA ARG A 261 -22.71 -12.85 -15.00
C ARG A 261 -22.83 -14.29 -14.51
N GLU A 262 -21.75 -14.91 -14.10
CA GLU A 262 -21.75 -16.26 -13.53
C GLU A 262 -22.50 -16.28 -12.18
N ALA A 263 -22.23 -15.31 -11.30
CA ALA A 263 -22.90 -15.22 -10.00
C ALA A 263 -24.42 -15.02 -10.11
N VAL A 264 -24.86 -14.22 -11.06
CA VAL A 264 -26.30 -14.00 -11.36
C VAL A 264 -26.98 -15.30 -11.80
N ARG A 265 -26.28 -16.20 -12.50
CA ARG A 265 -26.86 -17.54 -12.82
C ARG A 265 -27.14 -18.35 -11.56
N TYR A 266 -26.21 -18.34 -10.58
CA TYR A 266 -26.46 -18.98 -9.29
C TYR A 266 -27.68 -18.37 -8.57
N PHE A 267 -27.81 -17.05 -8.57
CA PHE A 267 -28.95 -16.35 -7.98
C PHE A 267 -30.28 -16.83 -8.57
N VAL A 268 -30.39 -16.86 -9.89
CA VAL A 268 -31.61 -17.30 -10.60
C VAL A 268 -31.95 -18.75 -10.27
N GLU A 269 -30.98 -19.67 -10.34
CA GLU A 269 -31.22 -21.09 -10.11
C GLU A 269 -31.58 -21.39 -8.64
N LEU A 270 -30.87 -20.78 -7.68
CA LEU A 270 -31.19 -20.99 -6.26
C LEU A 270 -32.52 -20.36 -5.85
N SER A 271 -32.90 -19.23 -6.43
CA SER A 271 -34.23 -18.64 -6.25
C SER A 271 -35.32 -19.55 -6.76
N LYS A 272 -35.15 -20.19 -7.95
CA LYS A 272 -36.10 -21.19 -8.49
C LYS A 272 -36.19 -22.44 -7.62
N MET A 273 -35.14 -22.78 -6.87
CA MET A 273 -35.14 -23.89 -5.91
C MET A 273 -35.86 -23.54 -4.59
N GLY A 274 -36.36 -22.33 -4.43
CA GLY A 274 -37.06 -21.86 -3.23
C GLY A 274 -36.14 -21.36 -2.11
N CYS A 275 -34.88 -21.05 -2.41
CA CYS A 275 -33.98 -20.38 -1.44
C CYS A 275 -34.42 -18.94 -1.23
N GLY A 276 -34.35 -18.46 0.01
CA GLY A 276 -34.79 -17.11 0.41
C GLY A 276 -33.75 -16.03 0.15
N ILE A 277 -33.13 -16.01 -1.05
CA ILE A 277 -32.01 -15.09 -1.36
C ILE A 277 -32.49 -13.64 -1.40
N ARG A 278 -31.91 -12.79 -0.56
CA ARG A 278 -32.24 -11.37 -0.43
C ARG A 278 -31.01 -10.47 -0.57
N TYR A 279 -29.80 -11.04 -0.61
CA TYR A 279 -28.54 -10.32 -0.66
C TYR A 279 -27.61 -10.93 -1.69
N MET A 280 -27.02 -10.07 -2.53
CA MET A 280 -25.97 -10.44 -3.47
C MET A 280 -24.70 -9.70 -3.07
N ASP A 281 -23.73 -10.41 -2.52
CA ASP A 281 -22.44 -9.88 -2.09
C ASP A 281 -21.36 -10.22 -3.11
N SER A 282 -20.88 -9.22 -3.83
CA SER A 282 -19.83 -9.37 -4.83
C SER A 282 -18.43 -9.44 -4.23
N GLY A 283 -18.29 -9.41 -2.91
CA GLY A 283 -17.01 -9.33 -2.24
C GLY A 283 -16.26 -8.03 -2.54
N GLY A 284 -14.94 -8.08 -2.44
CA GLY A 284 -14.05 -6.97 -2.80
C GLY A 284 -13.68 -6.98 -4.28
N GLY A 285 -12.53 -6.35 -4.58
CA GLY A 285 -11.96 -6.35 -5.93
C GLY A 285 -11.97 -4.99 -6.61
N LEU A 286 -12.77 -4.02 -6.14
CA LEU A 286 -12.64 -2.64 -6.58
C LEU A 286 -11.22 -2.15 -6.28
N GLY A 287 -10.46 -1.90 -7.35
CA GLY A 287 -9.05 -1.51 -7.25
C GLY A 287 -8.86 -0.01 -7.07
N VAL A 288 -7.60 0.35 -6.89
CA VAL A 288 -7.09 1.73 -6.83
C VAL A 288 -6.01 1.88 -7.88
N ASP A 289 -5.96 3.01 -8.55
CA ASP A 289 -4.92 3.31 -9.52
C ASP A 289 -3.70 3.92 -8.83
N TYR A 290 -2.83 3.07 -8.31
CA TYR A 290 -1.58 3.51 -7.67
C TYR A 290 -0.56 4.05 -8.67
N GLU A 291 -0.61 3.57 -9.92
CA GLU A 291 0.30 3.99 -10.99
C GLU A 291 -0.12 5.32 -11.64
N GLY A 292 -1.40 5.66 -11.55
CA GLY A 292 -1.96 6.79 -12.29
C GLY A 292 -2.00 6.56 -13.80
N THR A 293 -1.87 5.31 -14.27
CA THR A 293 -1.77 4.98 -15.70
C THR A 293 -3.11 4.63 -16.34
N ARG A 294 -4.15 4.41 -15.54
CA ARG A 294 -5.48 3.91 -15.98
C ARG A 294 -5.37 2.71 -16.91
N SER A 295 -4.45 1.82 -16.62
CA SER A 295 -4.10 0.66 -17.43
C SER A 295 -4.65 -0.64 -16.84
N ARG A 296 -4.24 -1.77 -17.42
CA ARG A 296 -4.46 -3.11 -16.88
C ARG A 296 -3.25 -3.63 -16.11
N GLY A 297 -2.34 -2.74 -15.72
CA GLY A 297 -1.25 -3.02 -14.80
C GLY A 297 -1.78 -3.54 -13.47
N PHE A 298 -1.02 -4.33 -12.74
CA PHE A 298 -1.50 -4.95 -11.50
C PHE A 298 -1.68 -3.95 -10.35
N CYS A 299 -1.01 -2.79 -10.41
CA CYS A 299 -1.19 -1.65 -9.51
C CYS A 299 -2.06 -0.53 -10.10
N SER A 300 -2.80 -0.78 -11.21
CA SER A 300 -3.69 0.18 -11.85
C SER A 300 -5.08 -0.41 -12.07
N ILE A 301 -6.03 0.43 -12.53
CA ILE A 301 -7.37 0.04 -12.94
C ILE A 301 -7.80 0.82 -14.19
N ASN A 302 -8.55 0.16 -15.09
CA ASN A 302 -9.04 0.78 -16.32
C ASN A 302 -10.49 1.30 -16.24
N TYR A 303 -11.02 1.49 -15.04
CA TYR A 303 -12.43 1.90 -14.80
C TYR A 303 -12.57 2.83 -13.60
N GLY A 304 -13.68 3.52 -13.51
CA GLY A 304 -14.05 4.36 -12.37
C GLY A 304 -15.18 3.76 -11.53
N LEU A 305 -15.57 4.44 -10.43
CA LEU A 305 -16.61 4.02 -9.49
C LEU A 305 -17.97 3.80 -10.17
N ASP A 306 -18.40 4.72 -11.04
CA ASP A 306 -19.68 4.62 -11.74
C ASP A 306 -19.72 3.41 -12.67
N GLN A 307 -18.65 3.17 -13.41
CA GLN A 307 -18.54 2.00 -14.28
C GLN A 307 -18.53 0.69 -13.47
N PHE A 308 -17.85 0.66 -12.33
CA PHE A 308 -17.86 -0.48 -11.41
C PHE A 308 -19.29 -0.77 -10.93
N ALA A 309 -19.98 0.23 -10.40
CA ALA A 309 -21.34 0.09 -9.90
C ALA A 309 -22.31 -0.39 -10.99
N HIS A 310 -22.26 0.24 -12.17
CA HIS A 310 -23.09 -0.14 -13.31
C HIS A 310 -22.83 -1.59 -13.76
N THR A 311 -21.54 -2.01 -13.81
CA THR A 311 -21.14 -3.37 -14.20
C THR A 311 -21.69 -4.44 -13.26
N LEU A 312 -21.84 -4.14 -11.97
CA LEU A 312 -22.40 -5.07 -11.00
C LEU A 312 -23.94 -5.07 -11.00
N VAL A 313 -24.57 -3.90 -11.10
CA VAL A 313 -26.02 -3.77 -10.97
C VAL A 313 -26.74 -4.24 -12.24
N GLN A 314 -26.24 -3.94 -13.43
CA GLN A 314 -26.92 -4.21 -14.70
C GLN A 314 -27.28 -5.69 -14.90
N PRO A 315 -26.36 -6.68 -14.80
CA PRO A 315 -26.72 -8.08 -15.03
C PRO A 315 -27.75 -8.59 -14.02
N LEU A 316 -27.72 -8.08 -12.79
CA LEU A 316 -28.66 -8.46 -11.75
C LEU A 316 -30.05 -7.86 -12.01
N ALA A 317 -30.15 -6.60 -12.43
CA ALA A 317 -31.39 -5.95 -12.82
C ALA A 317 -32.06 -6.66 -13.99
N GLU A 318 -31.29 -6.98 -15.04
CA GLU A 318 -31.76 -7.73 -16.21
C GLU A 318 -32.32 -9.11 -15.82
N ALA A 319 -31.55 -9.87 -15.02
CA ALA A 319 -31.99 -11.22 -14.60
C ALA A 319 -33.22 -11.19 -13.70
N CYS A 320 -33.36 -10.23 -12.80
CA CYS A 320 -34.56 -10.07 -11.97
C CYS A 320 -35.78 -9.80 -12.85
N LYS A 321 -35.67 -8.93 -13.84
CA LYS A 321 -36.75 -8.58 -14.76
C LYS A 321 -37.14 -9.78 -15.64
N GLU A 322 -36.15 -10.47 -16.25
CA GLU A 322 -36.40 -11.62 -17.12
C GLU A 322 -37.03 -12.83 -16.41
N ASN A 323 -36.70 -13.04 -15.14
CA ASN A 323 -37.16 -14.19 -14.36
C ASN A 323 -38.27 -13.84 -13.36
N ALA A 324 -38.78 -12.63 -13.35
CA ALA A 324 -39.80 -12.13 -12.40
C ALA A 324 -39.39 -12.35 -10.92
N LEU A 325 -38.12 -12.14 -10.60
CA LEU A 325 -37.54 -12.26 -9.26
C LEU A 325 -37.47 -10.91 -8.55
N ALA A 326 -37.68 -10.91 -7.23
CA ALA A 326 -37.43 -9.72 -6.42
C ALA A 326 -35.93 -9.35 -6.45
N PRO A 327 -35.58 -8.09 -6.67
CA PRO A 327 -34.18 -7.66 -6.70
C PRO A 327 -33.55 -7.75 -5.30
N PRO A 328 -32.45 -8.51 -5.12
CA PRO A 328 -31.75 -8.60 -3.85
C PRO A 328 -30.99 -7.31 -3.53
N MET A 329 -30.73 -7.03 -2.25
CA MET A 329 -29.82 -5.96 -1.84
C MET A 329 -28.40 -6.28 -2.33
N MET A 330 -27.79 -5.33 -3.04
CA MET A 330 -26.42 -5.43 -3.48
C MET A 330 -25.45 -5.08 -2.34
N ILE A 331 -24.44 -5.92 -2.11
CA ILE A 331 -23.36 -5.69 -1.14
C ILE A 331 -22.02 -5.71 -1.88
N THR A 332 -21.11 -4.84 -1.49
CA THR A 332 -19.69 -4.91 -1.88
C THR A 332 -18.79 -4.79 -0.66
N GLU A 333 -17.65 -5.48 -0.68
CA GLU A 333 -16.61 -5.43 0.35
C GLU A 333 -15.38 -4.62 -0.16
N ALA A 334 -15.61 -3.40 -0.64
CA ALA A 334 -14.64 -2.57 -1.36
C ALA A 334 -13.64 -1.84 -0.43
N GLY A 335 -13.00 -2.56 0.50
CA GLY A 335 -12.18 -1.97 1.56
C GLY A 335 -10.99 -1.14 1.06
N ARG A 336 -10.20 -1.66 0.11
CA ARG A 336 -9.06 -0.94 -0.49
C ARG A 336 -9.48 0.42 -1.06
N ALA A 337 -10.55 0.47 -1.81
CA ALA A 337 -11.04 1.70 -2.41
C ALA A 337 -11.56 2.73 -1.39
N MET A 338 -12.02 2.27 -0.22
CA MET A 338 -12.44 3.15 0.88
C MET A 338 -11.25 3.73 1.63
N THR A 339 -10.12 2.98 1.75
CA THR A 339 -9.06 3.36 2.70
C THR A 339 -7.75 3.81 2.07
N ALA A 340 -7.36 3.35 0.87
CA ALA A 340 -6.03 3.63 0.33
C ALA A 340 -5.66 5.12 0.38
N HIS A 341 -6.56 6.01 -0.03
CA HIS A 341 -6.28 7.45 -0.17
C HIS A 341 -6.19 8.21 1.16
N HIS A 342 -6.66 7.64 2.28
CA HIS A 342 -6.76 8.41 3.52
C HIS A 342 -5.44 8.59 4.25
N ALA A 343 -4.39 7.82 3.91
CA ALA A 343 -3.15 7.83 4.65
C ALA A 343 -1.94 8.13 3.77
N VAL A 344 -1.01 8.89 4.36
CA VAL A 344 0.29 9.26 3.80
C VAL A 344 1.36 8.96 4.85
N MET A 345 2.38 8.20 4.48
CA MET A 345 3.60 8.06 5.27
C MET A 345 4.55 9.20 4.91
N VAL A 346 4.92 10.02 5.87
CA VAL A 346 5.92 11.07 5.68
C VAL A 346 7.23 10.65 6.32
N VAL A 347 8.28 10.72 5.54
CA VAL A 347 9.64 10.29 5.88
C VAL A 347 10.64 11.39 5.57
N ASN A 348 11.80 11.40 6.23
CA ASN A 348 12.89 12.32 5.90
C ASN A 348 14.08 11.58 5.33
N VAL A 349 14.77 12.22 4.41
CA VAL A 349 16.06 11.75 3.91
C VAL A 349 17.12 11.98 5.00
N SER A 350 17.84 10.92 5.38
CA SER A 350 18.89 10.95 6.38
C SER A 350 20.27 11.17 5.77
N ASP A 351 20.51 10.64 4.57
CA ASP A 351 21.78 10.75 3.86
C ASP A 351 21.58 10.57 2.35
N VAL A 352 22.55 11.00 1.55
CA VAL A 352 22.56 10.81 0.08
C VAL A 352 23.94 10.38 -0.39
N GLU A 353 24.04 9.14 -0.84
CA GLU A 353 25.21 8.68 -1.59
C GLU A 353 25.05 9.09 -3.06
N ARG A 354 25.85 10.05 -3.49
CA ARG A 354 25.82 10.53 -4.88
C ARG A 354 26.48 9.52 -5.81
N ALA A 355 25.91 9.35 -6.99
CA ALA A 355 26.58 8.64 -8.07
C ALA A 355 27.94 9.28 -8.33
N PRO A 356 29.00 8.48 -8.57
CA PRO A 356 30.33 9.03 -8.83
C PRO A 356 30.30 9.97 -10.05
N GLU A 357 30.82 11.17 -9.91
CA GLU A 357 30.90 12.15 -11.02
C GLU A 357 31.95 11.74 -12.06
N GLY A 358 32.93 10.94 -11.61
CA GLY A 358 34.07 10.57 -12.42
C GLY A 358 35.04 11.72 -12.63
N SER A 359 36.24 11.38 -13.02
CA SER A 359 37.30 12.35 -13.37
C SER A 359 38.22 11.77 -14.44
N VAL A 360 39.02 12.61 -15.08
CA VAL A 360 40.06 12.17 -15.99
C VAL A 360 41.41 12.38 -15.29
N PRO A 361 41.92 11.36 -14.55
CA PRO A 361 43.18 11.47 -13.82
C PRO A 361 44.35 11.75 -14.76
N THR A 362 45.41 12.41 -14.25
CA THR A 362 46.66 12.66 -15.03
C THR A 362 47.34 11.35 -15.41
N PRO A 363 47.74 11.14 -16.67
CA PRO A 363 48.45 9.95 -17.10
C PRO A 363 49.71 9.69 -16.32
N GLN A 364 49.97 8.42 -15.94
CA GLN A 364 51.20 8.01 -15.27
C GLN A 364 52.20 7.37 -16.25
N ALA A 365 53.51 7.45 -15.93
CA ALA A 365 54.58 6.97 -16.82
C ALA A 365 54.49 5.48 -17.19
N HIS A 366 53.89 4.64 -16.33
CA HIS A 366 53.70 3.19 -16.53
C HIS A 366 52.25 2.80 -16.32
N GLU A 367 51.33 3.52 -16.99
CA GLU A 367 49.89 3.27 -16.88
C GLU A 367 49.53 1.91 -17.48
N PRO A 368 48.74 1.07 -16.79
CA PRO A 368 48.21 -0.18 -17.34
C PRO A 368 47.45 0.03 -18.64
N ALA A 369 47.49 -0.97 -19.52
CA ALA A 369 46.88 -0.89 -20.86
C ALA A 369 45.37 -0.57 -20.79
N VAL A 370 44.64 -1.15 -19.82
CA VAL A 370 43.21 -0.94 -19.63
C VAL A 370 42.86 0.53 -19.28
N LEU A 371 43.66 1.20 -18.46
CA LEU A 371 43.48 2.63 -18.14
C LEU A 371 43.75 3.50 -19.34
N ARG A 372 44.81 3.21 -20.08
CA ARG A 372 45.14 3.90 -21.34
C ARG A 372 44.01 3.77 -22.36
N HIS A 373 43.47 2.56 -22.51
CA HIS A 373 42.34 2.31 -23.41
C HIS A 373 41.10 3.15 -23.01
N LEU A 374 40.70 3.19 -21.73
CA LEU A 374 39.61 4.06 -21.29
C LEU A 374 39.87 5.54 -21.55
N ARG A 375 41.09 5.98 -21.40
CA ARG A 375 41.50 7.38 -21.70
C ARG A 375 41.39 7.70 -23.18
N GLU A 376 41.78 6.76 -24.06
CA GLU A 376 41.60 6.85 -25.52
C GLU A 376 40.11 6.86 -25.88
N THR A 377 39.29 6.00 -25.27
CA THR A 377 37.84 5.98 -25.41
C THR A 377 37.23 7.32 -25.00
N HIS A 378 37.64 7.88 -23.85
CA HIS A 378 37.20 9.21 -23.41
C HIS A 378 37.56 10.29 -24.43
N ALA A 379 38.79 10.31 -24.93
CA ALA A 379 39.28 11.30 -25.91
C ALA A 379 38.54 11.18 -27.28
N ALA A 380 38.05 9.99 -27.62
CA ALA A 380 37.32 9.74 -28.85
C ALA A 380 35.84 10.16 -28.79
N LEU A 381 35.34 10.57 -27.61
CA LEU A 381 33.96 11.05 -27.45
C LEU A 381 33.69 12.27 -28.34
N GLY A 382 32.71 12.13 -29.24
CA GLY A 382 32.36 13.15 -30.25
C GLY A 382 33.00 12.96 -31.60
N THR A 383 33.92 12.00 -31.76
CA THR A 383 34.55 11.68 -33.07
C THR A 383 34.21 10.29 -33.59
N ARG A 384 33.76 9.38 -32.72
CA ARG A 384 33.33 8.01 -33.01
C ARG A 384 31.87 7.78 -32.56
N PRO A 385 31.18 6.73 -33.08
CA PRO A 385 29.80 6.40 -32.66
C PRO A 385 29.69 6.20 -31.17
N ILE A 386 28.72 6.87 -30.56
CA ILE A 386 28.60 6.96 -29.08
C ILE A 386 28.34 5.61 -28.41
N LEU A 387 27.52 4.74 -29.02
CA LEU A 387 27.23 3.40 -28.48
C LEU A 387 28.44 2.45 -28.54
N GLU A 388 29.27 2.58 -29.59
CA GLU A 388 30.51 1.83 -29.72
C GLU A 388 31.46 2.16 -28.58
N LEU A 389 31.65 3.46 -28.30
CA LEU A 389 32.47 3.93 -27.19
C LEU A 389 31.91 3.54 -25.81
N TRP A 390 30.59 3.50 -25.66
CA TRP A 390 29.97 3.02 -24.45
C TRP A 390 30.27 1.54 -24.20
N HIS A 391 30.12 0.68 -25.21
CA HIS A 391 30.44 -0.75 -25.10
C HIS A 391 31.94 -0.99 -24.84
N GLU A 392 32.83 -0.21 -25.45
CA GLU A 392 34.26 -0.27 -25.17
C GLU A 392 34.58 0.11 -23.72
N ALA A 393 33.92 1.15 -23.17
CA ALA A 393 34.10 1.54 -21.77
C ALA A 393 33.62 0.45 -20.79
N GLN A 394 32.49 -0.18 -21.08
CA GLN A 394 31.97 -1.28 -20.27
C GLN A 394 32.91 -2.50 -20.28
N GLN A 395 33.42 -2.86 -21.46
CA GLN A 395 34.38 -3.95 -21.59
C GLN A 395 35.67 -3.67 -20.83
N ALA A 396 36.21 -2.45 -20.96
CA ALA A 396 37.41 -2.04 -20.24
C ALA A 396 37.20 -2.00 -18.72
N LEU A 397 36.04 -1.58 -18.23
CA LEU A 397 35.70 -1.68 -16.80
C LEU A 397 35.73 -3.12 -16.31
N ALA A 398 35.07 -4.03 -17.03
CA ALA A 398 35.02 -5.46 -16.68
C ALA A 398 36.43 -6.11 -16.70
N GLU A 399 37.25 -5.79 -17.70
CA GLU A 399 38.66 -6.23 -17.79
C GLU A 399 39.47 -5.71 -16.60
N GLY A 400 39.37 -4.42 -16.29
CA GLY A 400 40.09 -3.81 -15.18
C GLY A 400 39.69 -4.37 -13.82
N GLN A 401 38.40 -4.68 -13.61
CA GLN A 401 37.91 -5.38 -12.42
C GLN A 401 38.53 -6.79 -12.28
N ALA A 402 38.60 -7.53 -13.38
CA ALA A 402 39.24 -8.84 -13.39
C ALA A 402 40.77 -8.75 -13.11
N LEU A 403 41.46 -7.78 -13.70
CA LEU A 403 42.88 -7.54 -13.45
C LEU A 403 43.16 -7.17 -11.97
N TYR A 404 42.29 -6.35 -11.37
CA TYR A 404 42.36 -6.03 -9.94
C TYR A 404 42.17 -7.27 -9.07
N ALA A 405 41.18 -8.09 -9.35
CA ALA A 405 40.94 -9.36 -8.63
C ALA A 405 42.12 -10.35 -8.72
N LEU A 406 42.88 -10.30 -9.81
CA LEU A 406 44.11 -11.07 -10.01
C LEU A 406 45.37 -10.43 -9.39
N GLY A 407 45.25 -9.30 -8.72
CA GLY A 407 46.37 -8.55 -8.12
C GLY A 407 47.30 -7.88 -9.15
N GLN A 408 46.83 -7.67 -10.38
CA GLN A 408 47.58 -6.99 -11.44
C GLN A 408 47.35 -5.48 -11.50
N LEU A 409 46.40 -4.95 -10.77
CA LEU A 409 46.17 -3.53 -10.54
C LEU A 409 46.25 -3.24 -9.05
N SER A 410 46.82 -2.05 -8.71
CA SER A 410 46.73 -1.49 -7.36
C SER A 410 45.33 -0.93 -7.09
N LEU A 411 44.99 -0.70 -5.81
CA LEU A 411 43.73 -0.04 -5.44
C LEU A 411 43.60 1.36 -6.05
N GLU A 412 44.70 2.11 -6.14
CA GLU A 412 44.75 3.43 -6.79
C GLU A 412 44.44 3.35 -8.29
N GLN A 413 45.01 2.33 -8.97
CA GLN A 413 44.68 2.07 -10.39
C GLN A 413 43.24 1.64 -10.59
N ARG A 414 42.71 0.87 -9.63
CA ARG A 414 41.27 0.47 -9.63
C ARG A 414 40.36 1.71 -9.45
N ALA A 415 40.71 2.62 -8.57
CA ALA A 415 39.98 3.87 -8.40
C ALA A 415 40.04 4.76 -9.66
N GLN A 416 41.22 4.88 -10.30
CA GLN A 416 41.36 5.61 -11.56
C GLN A 416 40.53 4.98 -12.72
N LEU A 417 40.37 3.66 -12.72
CA LEU A 417 39.50 2.95 -13.67
C LEU A 417 38.05 3.37 -13.51
N ASP A 418 37.56 3.42 -12.27
CA ASP A 418 36.18 3.86 -11.98
C ASP A 418 36.01 5.33 -12.33
N ASP A 419 36.94 6.20 -11.95
CA ASP A 419 36.90 7.63 -12.29
C ASP A 419 36.76 7.87 -13.80
N LEU A 420 37.60 7.22 -14.61
CA LEU A 420 37.54 7.31 -16.06
C LEU A 420 36.22 6.78 -16.64
N PHE A 421 35.79 5.63 -16.14
CA PHE A 421 34.54 5.03 -16.56
C PHE A 421 33.34 5.94 -16.30
N TYR A 422 33.21 6.49 -15.08
CA TYR A 422 32.10 7.38 -14.75
C TYR A 422 32.18 8.71 -15.52
N ALA A 423 33.38 9.25 -15.77
CA ALA A 423 33.54 10.42 -16.64
C ALA A 423 33.02 10.16 -18.07
N ILE A 424 33.28 8.97 -18.61
CA ILE A 424 32.72 8.53 -19.92
C ILE A 424 31.20 8.38 -19.80
N ALA A 425 30.71 7.69 -18.79
CA ALA A 425 29.28 7.42 -18.60
C ALA A 425 28.45 8.71 -18.57
N HIS A 426 28.86 9.73 -17.82
CA HIS A 426 28.19 11.04 -17.80
C HIS A 426 28.18 11.73 -19.17
N GLN A 427 29.30 11.68 -19.90
CA GLN A 427 29.36 12.30 -21.22
C GLN A 427 28.53 11.54 -22.26
N VAL A 428 28.50 10.20 -22.19
CA VAL A 428 27.65 9.36 -23.03
C VAL A 428 26.19 9.68 -22.73
N ARG A 429 25.79 9.66 -21.46
CA ARG A 429 24.41 9.96 -21.04
C ARG A 429 23.92 11.34 -21.54
N GLY A 430 24.79 12.36 -21.48
CA GLY A 430 24.47 13.71 -21.95
C GLY A 430 24.30 13.85 -23.46
N ARG A 431 24.72 12.86 -24.27
CA ARG A 431 24.65 12.86 -25.72
C ARG A 431 23.62 11.90 -26.30
N LEU A 432 23.14 10.95 -25.51
CA LEU A 432 22.07 10.04 -25.94
C LEU A 432 20.70 10.73 -25.87
N THR A 433 19.81 10.38 -26.79
CA THR A 433 18.44 10.89 -26.85
C THR A 433 17.45 9.75 -26.86
N GLY A 434 16.35 9.87 -26.10
CA GLY A 434 15.28 8.86 -26.03
C GLY A 434 14.46 8.72 -27.33
N GLU A 435 14.65 9.64 -28.30
CA GLU A 435 13.98 9.59 -29.59
C GLU A 435 14.55 8.49 -30.48
N GLU A 436 15.85 8.18 -30.36
CA GLU A 436 16.51 7.11 -31.08
C GLU A 436 16.30 5.76 -30.38
N LYS A 437 15.66 4.82 -31.11
CA LYS A 437 15.38 3.48 -30.57
C LYS A 437 16.65 2.73 -30.12
N SER A 438 17.76 2.92 -30.82
CA SER A 438 19.07 2.31 -30.53
C SER A 438 19.70 2.85 -29.23
N HIS A 439 19.29 4.06 -28.77
CA HIS A 439 19.81 4.67 -27.55
C HIS A 439 19.08 4.23 -26.28
N ARG A 440 17.87 3.68 -26.38
CA ARG A 440 17.01 3.40 -25.21
C ARG A 440 17.64 2.46 -24.21
N GLU A 441 18.17 1.34 -24.67
CA GLU A 441 18.80 0.35 -23.80
C GLU A 441 19.99 0.94 -23.04
N ALA A 442 20.86 1.70 -23.75
CA ALA A 442 22.01 2.35 -23.12
C ALA A 442 21.59 3.48 -22.17
N LEU A 443 20.49 4.19 -22.48
CA LEU A 443 19.92 5.20 -21.57
C LEU A 443 19.39 4.55 -20.30
N ASP A 444 18.62 3.49 -20.41
CA ASP A 444 18.06 2.77 -19.26
C ASP A 444 19.18 2.24 -18.34
N GLU A 445 20.24 1.67 -18.94
CA GLU A 445 21.41 1.21 -18.17
C GLU A 445 22.16 2.36 -17.50
N LEU A 446 22.39 3.47 -18.21
CA LEU A 446 23.07 4.64 -17.65
C LEU A 446 22.24 5.32 -16.56
N ASP A 447 20.92 5.40 -16.73
CA ASP A 447 20.02 5.96 -15.73
C ASP A 447 20.01 5.12 -14.45
N GLN A 448 20.18 3.79 -14.55
CA GLN A 448 20.36 2.91 -13.38
C GLN A 448 21.74 3.06 -12.72
N ARG A 449 22.79 3.32 -13.49
CA ARG A 449 24.18 3.46 -12.96
C ARG A 449 24.47 4.83 -12.37
N LEU A 450 23.85 5.90 -12.89
CA LEU A 450 24.13 7.29 -12.54
C LEU A 450 23.06 7.85 -11.59
N VAL A 451 22.36 6.98 -10.87
CA VAL A 451 21.35 7.35 -9.89
C VAL A 451 21.99 7.57 -8.51
N ASP A 452 21.53 8.61 -7.82
CA ASP A 452 21.89 8.84 -6.42
C ASP A 452 21.09 7.89 -5.52
N LYS A 453 21.68 7.45 -4.39
CA LYS A 453 20.96 6.68 -3.37
C LYS A 453 20.54 7.60 -2.24
N TYR A 454 19.23 7.68 -2.01
CA TYR A 454 18.65 8.45 -0.90
C TYR A 454 18.33 7.49 0.24
N PHE A 455 19.08 7.57 1.31
CA PHE A 455 18.79 6.83 2.54
C PHE A 455 17.70 7.55 3.32
N VAL A 456 16.61 6.86 3.59
CA VAL A 456 15.41 7.46 4.12
C VAL A 456 15.07 6.83 5.47
N ASN A 457 14.74 7.67 6.44
CA ASN A 457 14.43 7.27 7.81
C ASN A 457 13.06 6.57 7.88
N PHE A 458 13.02 5.28 7.59
CA PHE A 458 11.87 4.39 7.76
C PHE A 458 12.29 2.92 7.50
N SER A 459 11.39 1.98 7.67
CA SER A 459 11.55 0.58 7.25
C SER A 459 10.51 0.26 6.16
N VAL A 460 10.96 -0.27 5.01
CA VAL A 460 10.08 -0.77 3.95
C VAL A 460 9.23 -1.92 4.50
N PHE A 461 9.84 -2.81 5.29
CA PHE A 461 9.18 -4.00 5.85
C PHE A 461 8.07 -3.66 6.82
N GLU A 462 8.24 -2.62 7.63
CA GLU A 462 7.25 -2.20 8.62
C GLU A 462 6.18 -1.28 8.02
N SER A 463 6.61 -0.25 7.27
CA SER A 463 5.71 0.84 6.87
C SER A 463 4.98 0.59 5.54
N ILE A 464 5.60 -0.13 4.60
CA ILE A 464 5.05 -0.42 3.26
C ILE A 464 5.42 -1.85 2.81
N PRO A 465 5.05 -2.88 3.61
CA PRO A 465 5.49 -4.25 3.38
C PRO A 465 5.10 -4.81 2.01
N ASP A 466 4.02 -4.33 1.41
CA ASP A 466 3.58 -4.79 0.09
C ASP A 466 4.55 -4.43 -1.04
N VAL A 467 5.43 -3.43 -0.87
CA VAL A 467 6.51 -3.15 -1.82
C VAL A 467 7.43 -4.35 -1.93
N TRP A 468 7.89 -4.86 -0.79
CA TRP A 468 8.77 -6.01 -0.70
C TRP A 468 8.04 -7.34 -1.01
N ALA A 469 6.85 -7.52 -0.40
CA ALA A 469 6.16 -8.82 -0.45
C ALA A 469 5.54 -9.14 -1.81
N ILE A 470 5.06 -8.13 -2.55
CA ILE A 470 4.27 -8.33 -3.78
C ILE A 470 4.57 -7.30 -4.89
N ASP A 471 5.67 -6.57 -4.81
CA ASP A 471 6.05 -5.49 -5.74
C ASP A 471 4.93 -4.44 -5.92
N GLN A 472 4.19 -4.12 -4.84
CA GLN A 472 3.20 -3.06 -4.85
C GLN A 472 3.90 -1.71 -5.08
N VAL A 473 3.36 -0.91 -5.99
CA VAL A 473 3.86 0.45 -6.24
C VAL A 473 3.05 1.46 -5.42
N PHE A 474 3.74 2.45 -4.86
CA PHE A 474 3.12 3.60 -4.18
C PHE A 474 3.66 4.90 -4.76
N PRO A 475 2.81 5.93 -5.00
CA PRO A 475 3.28 7.25 -5.40
C PRO A 475 4.16 7.88 -4.33
N ILE A 476 5.31 8.41 -4.73
CA ILE A 476 6.25 9.10 -3.84
C ILE A 476 6.51 10.50 -4.39
N VAL A 477 6.33 11.52 -3.55
CA VAL A 477 6.45 12.92 -3.96
C VAL A 477 7.19 13.71 -2.87
N PRO A 478 8.11 14.62 -3.21
CA PRO A 478 8.63 15.59 -2.26
C PRO A 478 7.50 16.41 -1.62
N VAL A 479 7.56 16.58 -0.29
CA VAL A 479 6.50 17.29 0.45
C VAL A 479 6.50 18.80 0.16
N ALA A 480 7.64 19.33 -0.30
CA ALA A 480 7.82 20.73 -0.65
C ALA A 480 8.79 20.89 -1.84
N ARG A 481 9.01 22.12 -2.29
CA ARG A 481 9.92 22.48 -3.40
C ARG A 481 9.46 21.99 -4.76
N LEU A 482 8.17 21.73 -4.95
CA LEU A 482 7.63 21.30 -6.24
C LEU A 482 7.56 22.43 -7.28
N ASP A 483 7.76 23.68 -6.87
CA ASP A 483 8.02 24.85 -7.73
C ASP A 483 9.45 24.90 -8.30
N GLU A 484 10.37 24.06 -7.77
CA GLU A 484 11.75 23.93 -8.23
C GLU A 484 11.91 22.68 -9.10
N ALA A 485 12.73 22.80 -10.16
CA ALA A 485 13.07 21.63 -10.99
C ALA A 485 13.92 20.63 -10.20
N PRO A 486 13.55 19.35 -10.13
CA PRO A 486 14.40 18.33 -9.55
C PRO A 486 15.66 18.15 -10.42
N ALA A 487 16.83 18.34 -9.81
CA ALA A 487 18.11 18.30 -10.52
C ALA A 487 18.78 16.92 -10.49
N ARG A 488 18.21 15.96 -9.75
CA ARG A 488 18.76 14.62 -9.53
C ARG A 488 17.76 13.54 -9.87
N ARG A 489 18.26 12.34 -10.06
CA ARG A 489 17.46 11.12 -10.03
C ARG A 489 17.95 10.25 -8.88
N GLY A 490 17.02 9.67 -8.13
CA GLY A 490 17.37 8.90 -6.94
C GLY A 490 16.59 7.60 -6.84
N VAL A 491 17.22 6.62 -6.18
CA VAL A 491 16.56 5.44 -5.64
C VAL A 491 16.49 5.57 -4.12
N ILE A 492 15.43 5.04 -3.52
CA ILE A 492 15.18 5.12 -2.08
C ILE A 492 15.62 3.81 -1.44
N ALA A 493 16.49 3.92 -0.44
CA ALA A 493 16.88 2.84 0.45
C ALA A 493 16.40 3.17 1.88
N ASP A 494 15.91 2.17 2.60
CA ASP A 494 15.48 2.30 3.99
C ASP A 494 16.66 2.18 4.97
N LEU A 495 16.38 2.16 6.28
CA LEU A 495 17.38 2.05 7.34
C LEU A 495 17.76 0.61 7.69
N THR A 496 17.06 -0.38 7.17
CA THR A 496 17.34 -1.77 7.52
C THR A 496 18.67 -2.22 6.92
N CYS A 497 19.30 -3.22 7.52
CA CYS A 497 20.54 -3.78 6.98
C CYS A 497 20.29 -4.78 5.83
N ASP A 498 19.04 -5.01 5.47
CA ASP A 498 18.66 -5.93 4.40
C ASP A 498 18.77 -5.23 3.03
N SER A 499 19.32 -5.93 2.04
CA SER A 499 19.44 -5.43 0.67
C SER A 499 18.08 -5.22 -0.02
N ASP A 500 17.01 -5.88 0.47
CA ASP A 500 15.63 -5.71 -0.03
C ASP A 500 14.93 -4.49 0.57
N GLY A 501 15.55 -3.80 1.55
CA GLY A 501 15.08 -2.55 2.13
C GLY A 501 15.20 -1.35 1.17
N ARG A 502 14.58 -1.45 -0.02
CA ARG A 502 14.66 -0.44 -1.07
C ARG A 502 13.39 -0.39 -1.91
N ILE A 503 13.24 0.67 -2.66
CA ILE A 503 12.15 0.83 -3.64
C ILE A 503 12.78 0.88 -5.03
N ASP A 504 12.41 -0.06 -5.90
CA ASP A 504 12.98 -0.22 -7.25
C ASP A 504 12.05 0.29 -8.37
N THR A 505 10.80 0.68 -8.05
CA THR A 505 9.81 1.10 -9.04
C THR A 505 9.06 2.33 -8.56
N TYR A 506 9.01 3.34 -9.39
CA TYR A 506 8.45 4.67 -9.09
C TYR A 506 7.41 5.08 -10.11
N VAL A 507 6.42 5.85 -9.67
CA VAL A 507 5.41 6.46 -10.52
C VAL A 507 5.96 7.78 -11.06
N GLU A 508 6.07 7.89 -12.39
CA GLU A 508 6.52 9.10 -13.07
C GLU A 508 5.83 9.26 -14.42
N SER A 509 5.30 10.45 -14.69
CA SER A 509 4.79 10.86 -16.02
C SER A 509 3.85 9.83 -16.66
N GLU A 510 2.86 9.36 -15.90
CA GLU A 510 1.87 8.35 -16.29
C GLU A 510 2.51 6.99 -16.67
N SER A 511 3.66 6.69 -16.12
CA SER A 511 4.38 5.42 -16.32
C SER A 511 5.10 4.98 -15.06
N LEU A 512 5.81 3.85 -15.15
CA LEU A 512 6.71 3.36 -14.10
C LEU A 512 8.16 3.54 -14.55
N ASP A 513 9.01 3.99 -13.64
CA ASP A 513 10.45 4.19 -13.85
C ASP A 513 11.25 3.51 -12.73
N SER A 514 12.54 3.25 -12.94
CA SER A 514 13.46 2.63 -11.98
C SER A 514 14.10 3.63 -11.00
N SER A 515 13.83 4.93 -11.15
CA SER A 515 14.33 6.00 -10.30
C SER A 515 13.33 7.16 -10.23
N LEU A 516 13.46 8.03 -9.25
CA LEU A 516 12.56 9.16 -9.01
C LEU A 516 13.30 10.48 -9.22
N PRO A 517 12.70 11.49 -9.89
CA PRO A 517 13.23 12.86 -9.91
C PRO A 517 13.20 13.46 -8.49
N LEU A 518 14.35 13.88 -7.98
CA LEU A 518 14.50 14.39 -6.62
C LEU A 518 15.36 15.66 -6.60
N HIS A 519 15.21 16.45 -5.54
CA HIS A 519 16.06 17.61 -5.29
C HIS A 519 17.30 17.19 -4.47
N ALA A 520 18.43 17.82 -4.72
CA ALA A 520 19.53 17.72 -3.79
C ALA A 520 19.12 18.36 -2.44
N PRO A 521 19.30 17.67 -1.30
CA PRO A 521 19.08 18.27 0.00
C PRO A 521 19.98 19.51 0.18
N ARG A 522 19.49 20.51 0.91
CA ARG A 522 20.22 21.73 1.24
C ARG A 522 20.76 21.63 2.65
N VAL A 523 21.89 22.28 2.89
CA VAL A 523 22.45 22.42 4.24
C VAL A 523 21.42 23.03 5.19
N GLY A 524 21.19 22.40 6.32
CA GLY A 524 20.24 22.83 7.32
C GLY A 524 18.75 22.50 6.99
N GLU A 525 18.47 21.80 5.89
CA GLU A 525 17.12 21.40 5.48
C GLU A 525 16.82 19.96 5.89
N SER A 526 15.62 19.71 6.41
CA SER A 526 15.06 18.36 6.45
C SER A 526 14.31 18.10 5.15
N TYR A 527 14.89 17.33 4.23
CA TYR A 527 14.26 16.97 2.96
C TYR A 527 13.28 15.82 3.19
N ARG A 528 11.99 16.12 3.00
CA ARG A 528 10.88 15.20 3.35
C ARG A 528 10.19 14.68 2.10
N LEU A 529 9.86 13.39 2.13
CA LEU A 529 9.11 12.69 1.09
C LEU A 529 7.78 12.19 1.67
N GLY A 530 6.71 12.27 0.87
CA GLY A 530 5.43 11.64 1.16
C GLY A 530 5.28 10.38 0.33
N ILE A 531 4.94 9.25 0.97
CA ILE A 531 4.55 8.00 0.32
C ILE A 531 3.04 7.92 0.46
N PHE A 532 2.32 8.01 -0.67
CA PHE A 532 0.87 8.16 -0.71
C PHE A 532 0.14 6.84 -0.91
N LEU A 533 -1.15 6.83 -0.64
CA LEU A 533 -2.08 5.69 -0.81
C LEU A 533 -1.77 4.49 0.08
N VAL A 534 -1.12 4.70 1.22
CA VAL A 534 -0.71 3.64 2.16
C VAL A 534 -1.80 3.23 3.15
N GLY A 535 -3.03 3.76 3.02
CA GLY A 535 -4.11 3.52 3.97
C GLY A 535 -4.74 2.13 3.94
N ALA A 536 -4.39 1.29 2.96
CA ALA A 536 -4.91 -0.07 2.81
C ALA A 536 -3.80 -1.11 3.02
N TYR A 537 -4.00 -2.02 3.96
CA TYR A 537 -3.17 -3.18 4.33
C TYR A 537 -1.85 -2.85 5.06
N GLN A 538 -1.17 -1.76 4.76
CA GLN A 538 0.21 -1.52 5.21
C GLN A 538 0.38 -1.49 6.73
N GLU A 539 -0.51 -0.83 7.47
CA GLU A 539 -0.36 -0.61 8.92
C GLU A 539 -0.38 -1.88 9.79
N THR A 540 -0.95 -2.98 9.31
CA THR A 540 -1.13 -4.20 10.12
C THR A 540 -0.49 -5.44 9.49
N LEU A 541 0.18 -5.28 8.35
CA LEU A 541 0.98 -6.32 7.70
C LEU A 541 2.49 -6.09 7.87
N GLY A 542 2.89 -5.05 8.59
CA GLY A 542 4.29 -4.71 8.82
C GLY A 542 5.09 -5.84 9.47
N ASP A 543 6.38 -5.92 9.15
CA ASP A 543 7.35 -6.85 9.70
C ASP A 543 8.47 -6.07 10.38
N ILE A 544 8.75 -6.40 11.64
CA ILE A 544 9.70 -5.72 12.54
C ILE A 544 11.17 -6.06 12.26
N HIS A 545 11.55 -6.13 10.98
CA HIS A 545 12.95 -6.38 10.59
C HIS A 545 13.91 -5.38 11.28
N ASN A 546 15.02 -5.87 11.84
CA ASN A 546 15.96 -5.13 12.70
C ASN A 546 15.31 -4.46 13.93
N LEU A 547 14.13 -4.88 14.35
CA LEU A 547 13.36 -4.32 15.46
C LEU A 547 12.93 -2.85 15.25
N PHE A 548 12.80 -2.41 14.00
CA PHE A 548 12.06 -1.20 13.70
C PHE A 548 10.57 -1.51 13.88
N GLY A 549 9.92 -0.84 14.81
CA GLY A 549 8.50 -1.05 15.14
C GLY A 549 7.57 -0.01 14.51
N ASP A 550 6.34 0.07 15.04
CA ASP A 550 5.34 1.06 14.61
C ASP A 550 5.91 2.49 14.59
N THR A 551 5.54 3.26 13.58
CA THR A 551 5.90 4.68 13.47
C THR A 551 4.97 5.56 14.31
N ASP A 552 5.38 6.81 14.58
CA ASP A 552 4.47 7.82 15.11
C ASP A 552 3.27 7.99 14.15
N THR A 553 2.07 8.14 14.70
CA THR A 553 0.84 8.30 13.89
C THR A 553 -0.03 9.43 14.40
N ALA A 554 -0.75 10.09 13.51
CA ALA A 554 -1.74 11.09 13.86
C ALA A 554 -2.91 11.12 12.86
N ASN A 555 -4.11 11.41 13.37
CA ASN A 555 -5.24 11.71 12.50
C ASN A 555 -5.30 13.22 12.26
N VAL A 556 -5.56 13.60 11.03
CA VAL A 556 -5.84 14.97 10.62
C VAL A 556 -7.32 15.08 10.31
N ARG A 557 -7.98 16.04 10.95
CA ARG A 557 -9.41 16.32 10.76
C ARG A 557 -9.61 17.78 10.35
N MET A 558 -10.50 18.00 9.42
CA MET A 558 -10.87 19.35 9.03
C MET A 558 -11.71 20.03 10.12
N THR A 559 -11.40 21.30 10.37
CA THR A 559 -12.23 22.15 11.22
C THR A 559 -13.35 22.82 10.42
N ALA A 560 -14.35 23.37 11.12
CA ALA A 560 -15.52 23.97 10.48
C ALA A 560 -15.18 25.22 9.64
N ASP A 561 -14.11 25.93 10.00
CA ASP A 561 -13.60 27.12 9.31
C ASP A 561 -12.71 26.79 8.10
N GLY A 562 -12.51 25.51 7.79
CA GLY A 562 -11.69 25.05 6.67
C GLY A 562 -10.21 24.85 6.99
N GLY A 563 -9.80 25.02 8.25
CA GLY A 563 -8.48 24.65 8.75
C GLY A 563 -8.39 23.16 9.08
N HIS A 564 -7.40 22.80 9.90
CA HIS A 564 -7.19 21.43 10.35
C HIS A 564 -6.77 21.36 11.81
N GLU A 565 -6.97 20.19 12.40
CA GLU A 565 -6.45 19.83 13.71
C GLU A 565 -5.77 18.45 13.64
N VAL A 566 -4.65 18.32 14.35
CA VAL A 566 -3.93 17.03 14.53
C VAL A 566 -4.44 16.41 15.83
N VAL A 567 -5.11 15.27 15.71
CA VAL A 567 -5.79 14.58 16.81
C VAL A 567 -5.43 13.09 16.87
N ARG A 568 -5.82 12.41 17.95
CA ARG A 568 -5.64 10.97 18.13
C ARG A 568 -4.22 10.50 17.84
N GLN A 569 -3.25 11.20 18.41
CA GLN A 569 -1.84 10.88 18.27
C GLN A 569 -1.51 9.57 18.98
N ARG A 570 -0.64 8.78 18.36
CA ARG A 570 -0.01 7.62 18.98
C ARG A 570 1.47 7.68 18.71
N ARG A 571 2.27 7.51 19.76
CA ARG A 571 3.70 7.31 19.63
C ARG A 571 3.98 5.96 19.01
N GLY A 572 4.99 5.91 18.18
CA GLY A 572 5.55 4.68 17.68
C GLY A 572 6.28 3.90 18.76
N ASP A 573 6.76 2.74 18.40
CA ASP A 573 7.39 1.84 19.33
C ASP A 573 8.77 2.32 19.78
N THR A 574 9.06 2.07 21.05
CA THR A 574 10.36 2.32 21.64
C THR A 574 11.19 1.04 21.72
N THR A 575 12.50 1.17 21.88
CA THR A 575 13.44 0.03 21.93
C THR A 575 13.02 -1.02 22.97
N ASP A 576 12.57 -0.60 24.15
CA ASP A 576 12.12 -1.51 25.21
C ASP A 576 10.87 -2.30 24.82
N VAL A 577 9.91 -1.68 24.12
CA VAL A 577 8.71 -2.37 23.62
C VAL A 577 9.11 -3.47 22.63
N MET A 578 10.03 -3.18 21.70
CA MET A 578 10.48 -4.14 20.71
C MET A 578 11.29 -5.27 21.32
N LEU A 579 12.13 -4.96 22.31
CA LEU A 579 12.91 -5.97 23.04
C LEU A 579 12.01 -6.90 23.87
N ASP A 580 10.99 -6.35 24.54
CA ASP A 580 9.99 -7.16 25.27
C ASP A 580 9.19 -8.06 24.32
N TYR A 581 8.80 -7.54 23.15
CA TYR A 581 8.09 -8.30 22.11
C TYR A 581 8.85 -9.56 21.67
N VAL A 582 10.19 -9.48 21.56
CA VAL A 582 11.04 -10.63 21.22
C VAL A 582 11.58 -11.38 22.45
N GLY A 583 11.06 -11.10 23.64
CA GLY A 583 11.25 -11.90 24.84
C GLY A 583 12.43 -11.51 25.74
N TYR A 584 13.06 -10.35 25.53
CA TYR A 584 14.04 -9.84 26.49
C TYR A 584 13.36 -9.31 27.74
N LYS A 585 13.93 -9.61 28.90
CA LYS A 585 13.52 -9.00 30.17
C LYS A 585 14.33 -7.73 30.41
N LEU A 586 13.65 -6.60 30.44
CA LEU A 586 14.30 -5.28 30.54
C LEU A 586 15.12 -5.11 31.82
N ASP A 587 14.67 -5.68 32.93
CA ASP A 587 15.42 -5.61 34.20
C ASP A 587 16.74 -6.41 34.13
N ASP A 588 16.75 -7.54 33.40
CA ASP A 588 17.97 -8.32 33.18
C ASP A 588 18.96 -7.54 32.32
N LEU A 589 18.49 -6.84 31.28
CA LEU A 589 19.32 -5.97 30.44
C LEU A 589 19.90 -4.81 31.24
N ARG A 590 19.10 -4.12 32.04
CA ARG A 590 19.54 -3.03 32.92
C ARG A 590 20.61 -3.50 33.90
N ALA A 591 20.39 -4.67 34.53
CA ALA A 591 21.36 -5.28 35.42
C ALA A 591 22.67 -5.62 34.72
N ALA A 592 22.61 -6.17 33.50
CA ALA A 592 23.77 -6.49 32.70
C ALA A 592 24.56 -5.23 32.28
N TYR A 593 23.87 -4.13 31.92
CA TYR A 593 24.53 -2.86 31.61
C TYR A 593 25.28 -2.30 32.82
N ARG A 594 24.65 -2.24 33.99
CA ARG A 594 25.27 -1.75 35.22
C ARG A 594 26.49 -2.59 35.62
N ALA A 595 26.38 -3.91 35.53
CA ALA A 595 27.48 -4.80 35.83
C ALA A 595 28.70 -4.57 34.87
N LYS A 596 28.44 -4.31 33.59
CA LYS A 596 29.50 -4.01 32.60
C LYS A 596 30.15 -2.65 32.86
N VAL A 597 29.38 -1.63 33.20
CA VAL A 597 29.91 -0.29 33.55
C VAL A 597 30.74 -0.37 34.82
N GLU A 598 30.30 -1.11 35.85
CA GLU A 598 31.05 -1.32 37.08
C GLU A 598 32.35 -2.08 36.83
N ALA A 599 32.30 -3.16 36.02
CA ALA A 599 33.49 -3.95 35.66
C ALA A 599 34.54 -3.16 34.85
N ALA A 600 34.15 -2.11 34.17
CA ALA A 600 35.05 -1.23 33.40
C ALA A 600 35.91 -0.34 34.27
N GLY A 601 35.63 -0.21 35.58
CA GLY A 601 36.45 0.53 36.54
C GLY A 601 36.58 2.04 36.26
N LEU A 602 35.54 2.65 35.65
CA LEU A 602 35.50 4.05 35.25
C LEU A 602 35.33 5.00 36.46
N ALA A 603 35.66 6.27 36.25
CA ALA A 603 35.35 7.30 37.25
C ALA A 603 33.81 7.38 37.47
N GLN A 604 33.40 7.64 38.74
CA GLN A 604 31.97 7.59 39.13
C GLN A 604 31.07 8.49 38.25
N ALA A 605 31.52 9.70 37.88
CA ALA A 605 30.73 10.60 37.04
C ALA A 605 30.58 10.06 35.61
N GLU A 606 31.62 9.45 35.06
CA GLU A 606 31.60 8.83 33.72
C GLU A 606 30.68 7.58 33.73
N ALA A 607 30.83 6.72 34.76
CA ALA A 607 29.98 5.54 34.93
C ALA A 607 28.50 5.92 35.00
N ALA A 608 28.14 6.97 35.75
CA ALA A 608 26.76 7.46 35.86
C ALA A 608 26.23 7.95 34.49
N SER A 609 27.04 8.72 33.74
CA SER A 609 26.66 9.20 32.41
C SER A 609 26.43 8.06 31.41
N LEU A 610 27.27 7.01 31.45
CA LEU A 610 27.08 5.84 30.57
C LEU A 610 25.82 5.05 30.91
N VAL A 611 25.51 4.88 32.20
CA VAL A 611 24.27 4.22 32.62
C VAL A 611 23.05 5.03 32.15
N GLU A 612 23.07 6.37 32.31
CA GLU A 612 22.00 7.25 31.84
C GLU A 612 21.81 7.15 30.33
N ALA A 613 22.89 7.13 29.55
CA ALA A 613 22.84 6.98 28.09
C ALA A 613 22.25 5.63 27.67
N LEU A 614 22.62 4.53 28.37
CA LEU A 614 22.07 3.19 28.09
C LEU A 614 20.58 3.10 28.44
N GLU A 615 20.14 3.70 29.54
CA GLU A 615 18.72 3.77 29.92
C GLU A 615 17.92 4.64 28.91
N ALA A 616 18.48 5.76 28.46
CA ALA A 616 17.87 6.59 27.42
C ALA A 616 17.74 5.82 26.09
N GLY A 617 18.73 4.99 25.72
CA GLY A 617 18.69 4.14 24.54
C GLY A 617 17.58 3.10 24.61
N LEU A 618 17.27 2.54 25.79
CA LEU A 618 16.17 1.59 25.96
C LEU A 618 14.78 2.23 25.75
N THR A 619 14.61 3.49 26.11
CA THR A 619 13.32 4.20 25.98
C THR A 619 13.25 5.06 24.72
N GLY A 620 14.28 4.99 23.87
CA GLY A 620 14.35 5.73 22.61
C GLY A 620 13.39 5.19 21.55
N TYR A 621 12.97 6.08 20.65
CA TYR A 621 12.24 5.71 19.45
C TYR A 621 13.13 4.82 18.56
N THR A 622 12.55 3.82 17.88
CA THR A 622 13.34 2.83 17.11
C THR A 622 13.96 3.41 15.84
N TYR A 623 13.46 4.52 15.34
CA TYR A 623 13.97 5.23 14.17
C TYR A 623 14.95 6.34 14.53
N LEU A 624 15.64 6.89 13.54
CA LEU A 624 16.60 7.95 13.73
C LEU A 624 15.92 9.25 14.18
N HIS A 625 16.62 10.06 14.94
CA HIS A 625 16.20 11.45 15.14
C HIS A 625 16.33 12.20 13.81
N GLU A 626 15.37 13.11 13.52
CA GLU A 626 15.46 13.96 12.34
C GLU A 626 16.75 14.79 12.42
N THR A 627 17.65 14.59 11.45
CA THR A 627 18.88 15.36 11.30
C THR A 627 18.71 16.32 10.15
N THR A 628 19.20 17.55 10.30
CA THR A 628 19.40 18.47 9.19
C THR A 628 20.70 18.11 8.46
N HIS A 629 20.71 18.20 7.14
CA HIS A 629 21.92 17.98 6.35
C HIS A 629 22.97 19.03 6.66
N ASP A 630 24.20 18.61 6.95
CA ASP A 630 25.38 19.49 7.19
C ASP A 630 25.95 20.06 5.88
#